data_d4d37664512dca40510f6dba96d8307f
#
_entry.id   d4d37664512dca40510f6dba96d8307f
#
_cell.length_a   1.000
_cell.length_b   1.000
_cell.length_c   1.000
_cell.angle_alpha   90.00
_cell.angle_beta   90.00
_cell.angle_gamma   90.00
#
_symmetry.space_group_name_H-M   'P 1'
#
loop_
_entity.id
_entity.type
_entity.pdbx_description
1 polymer ?
#
loop_
_entity_poly.entity_id
_entity_poly.type
_entity_poly.pdbx_seq_one_letter_code
_entity_poly.pdbx_strand_id
1 'polypeptide(L)'
;KYRELSFLDIFSCLKPKARKYYKSKEDTLKIVEALNNYYHPIARGVFKFLLTGRRVNEILYLEHENIDYKNMKFKILAKYAKTNKDFEFPLTQVLIDAIKEQKTSHGRIFKLEHRMILEHFKSAMSEIGIYDMVVHDIRSMVAQTALDNGASIYDVSKMLAHQKVATTEHSYVEGGLTQAKKAQEVFEKVLNLTYKEDIEDAEIIEDKFNVIKGLFPNVADEVIKYVISILESKTIK
;
A
#
# COMPACT_ATOMS: atom_id res chain seq x y z
N LYS A 1 22.23 -44.07 -17.57
CA LYS A 1 22.79 -43.86 -16.22
C LYS A 1 21.79 -43.02 -15.46
N TYR A 2 20.97 -43.62 -14.61
CA TYR A 2 20.11 -42.90 -13.68
C TYR A 2 20.97 -42.42 -12.52
N ARG A 3 20.96 -41.11 -12.26
CA ARG A 3 21.62 -40.52 -11.08
C ARG A 3 20.73 -40.88 -9.88
N GLU A 4 21.24 -41.59 -8.91
CA GLU A 4 20.54 -41.81 -7.66
C GLU A 4 20.38 -40.43 -7.00
N LEU A 5 19.13 -39.99 -6.83
CA LEU A 5 18.81 -38.76 -6.09
C LEU A 5 19.09 -39.00 -4.60
N SER A 6 19.92 -38.17 -3.98
CA SER A 6 20.13 -38.27 -2.56
C SER A 6 18.83 -37.95 -1.81
N PHE A 7 18.70 -38.43 -0.57
CA PHE A 7 17.56 -38.12 0.30
C PHE A 7 17.35 -36.60 0.44
N LEU A 8 18.44 -35.83 0.45
CA LEU A 8 18.42 -34.36 0.49
C LEU A 8 17.87 -33.74 -0.82
N ASP A 9 18.13 -34.36 -1.97
CA ASP A 9 17.59 -33.88 -3.26
C ASP A 9 16.07 -34.06 -3.34
N ILE A 10 15.56 -35.15 -2.76
CA ILE A 10 14.10 -35.41 -2.68
C ILE A 10 13.42 -34.35 -1.78
N PHE A 11 14.00 -34.03 -0.62
CA PHE A 11 13.45 -32.99 0.27
C PHE A 11 13.55 -31.58 -0.31
N SER A 12 14.57 -31.28 -1.12
CA SER A 12 14.68 -29.98 -1.79
C SER A 12 13.61 -29.73 -2.84
N CYS A 13 13.07 -30.82 -3.44
CA CYS A 13 11.95 -30.76 -4.40
C CYS A 13 10.60 -30.51 -3.75
N LEU A 14 10.46 -30.78 -2.45
CA LEU A 14 9.21 -30.61 -1.69
C LEU A 14 9.12 -29.24 -0.99
N LYS A 15 9.54 -28.17 -1.65
CA LYS A 15 9.30 -26.83 -1.12
C LYS A 15 7.78 -26.64 -1.00
N PRO A 16 7.24 -26.41 0.21
CA PRO A 16 5.83 -26.14 0.35
C PRO A 16 5.48 -24.91 -0.51
N LYS A 17 4.39 -25.02 -1.27
CA LYS A 17 3.88 -23.86 -2.02
C LYS A 17 3.69 -22.69 -1.05
N ALA A 18 4.16 -21.52 -1.44
CA ALA A 18 3.94 -20.31 -0.64
C ALA A 18 2.43 -20.18 -0.36
N ARG A 19 2.10 -20.01 0.91
CA ARG A 19 0.71 -19.78 1.33
C ARG A 19 0.29 -18.42 0.80
N LYS A 20 -0.74 -18.39 -0.04
CA LYS A 20 -1.32 -17.16 -0.55
C LYS A 20 -2.44 -16.71 0.37
N TYR A 21 -2.49 -15.43 0.66
CA TYR A 21 -3.59 -14.84 1.43
C TYR A 21 -4.73 -14.50 0.48
N TYR A 22 -5.88 -15.13 0.71
CA TYR A 22 -7.12 -14.85 0.01
C TYR A 22 -8.24 -14.69 1.04
N LYS A 23 -8.58 -13.46 1.35
CA LYS A 23 -9.74 -13.11 2.15
C LYS A 23 -10.56 -12.06 1.40
N SER A 24 -11.87 -12.09 1.61
CA SER A 24 -12.76 -11.07 1.09
C SER A 24 -12.41 -9.69 1.66
N LYS A 25 -12.85 -8.63 0.98
CA LYS A 25 -12.72 -7.27 1.51
C LYS A 25 -13.45 -7.12 2.85
N GLU A 26 -14.59 -7.79 3.00
CA GLU A 26 -15.37 -7.81 4.22
C GLU A 26 -14.63 -8.49 5.37
N ASP A 27 -14.05 -9.69 5.15
CA ASP A 27 -13.24 -10.36 6.17
C ASP A 27 -12.00 -9.54 6.54
N THR A 28 -11.35 -8.90 5.56
CA THR A 28 -10.22 -8.01 5.81
C THR A 28 -10.60 -6.86 6.76
N LEU A 29 -11.76 -6.23 6.57
CA LEU A 29 -12.25 -5.18 7.47
C LEU A 29 -12.54 -5.72 8.86
N LYS A 30 -13.20 -6.89 8.99
CA LYS A 30 -13.45 -7.56 10.29
C LYS A 30 -12.14 -7.86 11.03
N ILE A 31 -11.12 -8.36 10.32
CA ILE A 31 -9.80 -8.63 10.89
C ILE A 31 -9.15 -7.35 11.41
N VAL A 32 -9.12 -6.30 10.60
CA VAL A 32 -8.53 -5.01 10.98
C VAL A 32 -9.23 -4.42 12.20
N GLU A 33 -10.56 -4.48 12.25
CA GLU A 33 -11.35 -4.00 13.38
C GLU A 33 -11.06 -4.81 14.65
N ALA A 34 -11.09 -6.16 14.58
CA ALA A 34 -10.79 -7.04 15.71
C ALA A 34 -9.38 -6.80 16.28
N LEU A 35 -8.38 -6.60 15.42
CA LEU A 35 -7.00 -6.35 15.85
C LEU A 35 -6.84 -4.96 16.47
N ASN A 36 -7.48 -3.93 15.92
CA ASN A 36 -7.41 -2.56 16.42
C ASN A 36 -8.12 -2.38 17.77
N ASN A 37 -9.17 -3.15 18.02
CA ASN A 37 -10.01 -3.06 19.22
C ASN A 37 -9.76 -4.20 20.23
N TYR A 38 -8.72 -4.99 20.00
CA TYR A 38 -8.43 -6.14 20.87
C TYR A 38 -8.25 -5.71 22.33
N TYR A 39 -8.82 -6.46 23.25
CA TYR A 39 -8.92 -6.07 24.67
C TYR A 39 -7.57 -5.90 25.38
N HIS A 40 -6.57 -6.75 25.05
CA HIS A 40 -5.27 -6.74 25.74
C HIS A 40 -4.37 -5.61 25.18
N PRO A 41 -4.00 -4.59 25.96
CA PRO A 41 -3.39 -3.36 25.46
C PRO A 41 -2.02 -3.57 24.77
N ILE A 42 -1.16 -4.46 25.32
CA ILE A 42 0.15 -4.73 24.71
C ILE A 42 -0.03 -5.47 23.38
N ALA A 43 -0.89 -6.49 23.35
CA ALA A 43 -1.15 -7.25 22.12
C ALA A 43 -1.79 -6.34 21.04
N ARG A 44 -2.75 -5.50 21.42
CA ARG A 44 -3.38 -4.50 20.55
C ARG A 44 -2.34 -3.54 19.96
N GLY A 45 -1.41 -3.05 20.78
CA GLY A 45 -0.32 -2.20 20.33
C GLY A 45 0.56 -2.91 19.28
N VAL A 46 0.96 -4.15 19.53
CA VAL A 46 1.70 -4.98 18.58
C VAL A 46 0.90 -5.16 17.28
N PHE A 47 -0.40 -5.46 17.36
CA PHE A 47 -1.26 -5.65 16.18
C PHE A 47 -1.35 -4.39 15.32
N LYS A 48 -1.45 -3.21 15.92
CA LYS A 48 -1.42 -1.93 15.18
C LYS A 48 -0.14 -1.76 14.36
N PHE A 49 1.00 -2.15 14.92
CA PHE A 49 2.27 -2.15 14.17
C PHE A 49 2.31 -3.25 13.10
N LEU A 50 1.78 -4.44 13.35
CA LEU A 50 1.71 -5.51 12.34
C LEU A 50 0.84 -5.11 11.15
N LEU A 51 -0.22 -4.32 11.36
CA LEU A 51 -1.06 -3.75 10.31
C LEU A 51 -0.33 -2.72 9.41
N THR A 52 0.90 -2.35 9.75
CA THR A 52 1.80 -1.61 8.83
C THR A 52 2.69 -2.54 7.99
N GLY A 53 2.48 -3.85 8.04
CA GLY A 53 3.25 -4.85 7.30
C GLY A 53 4.56 -5.26 7.99
N ARG A 54 4.75 -4.97 9.28
CA ARG A 54 5.96 -5.36 10.04
C ARG A 54 5.92 -6.84 10.45
N ARG A 55 7.10 -7.40 10.77
CA ARG A 55 7.20 -8.75 11.33
C ARG A 55 7.09 -8.71 12.84
N VAL A 56 6.53 -9.75 13.44
CA VAL A 56 6.31 -9.82 14.90
C VAL A 56 7.58 -9.50 15.69
N ASN A 57 8.69 -10.15 15.36
CA ASN A 57 9.95 -9.94 16.09
C ASN A 57 10.52 -8.52 15.90
N GLU A 58 10.31 -7.88 14.75
CA GLU A 58 10.70 -6.50 14.52
C GLU A 58 10.02 -5.57 15.54
N ILE A 59 8.76 -5.85 15.89
CA ILE A 59 7.98 -5.03 16.80
C ILE A 59 8.21 -5.42 18.26
N LEU A 60 8.32 -6.70 18.59
CA LEU A 60 8.59 -7.13 19.96
C LEU A 60 9.94 -6.64 20.51
N TYR A 61 10.90 -6.38 19.61
CA TYR A 61 12.21 -5.82 19.97
C TYR A 61 12.35 -4.32 19.68
N LEU A 62 11.23 -3.64 19.35
CA LEU A 62 11.22 -2.19 19.17
C LEU A 62 11.40 -1.49 20.52
N GLU A 63 12.35 -0.58 20.60
CA GLU A 63 12.72 0.17 21.79
C GLU A 63 12.34 1.64 21.63
N HIS A 64 12.09 2.36 22.73
CA HIS A 64 11.77 3.78 22.73
C HIS A 64 12.84 4.63 22.06
N GLU A 65 14.10 4.22 22.21
CA GLU A 65 15.27 4.86 21.63
C GLU A 65 15.32 4.80 20.09
N ASN A 66 14.49 3.93 19.52
CA ASN A 66 14.33 3.81 18.06
C ASN A 66 13.17 4.61 17.49
N ILE A 67 12.49 5.42 18.31
CA ILE A 67 11.36 6.25 17.91
C ILE A 67 11.81 7.70 17.77
N ASP A 68 11.68 8.26 16.58
CA ASP A 68 11.94 9.66 16.28
C ASP A 68 10.61 10.40 16.11
N TYR A 69 10.10 10.94 17.21
CA TYR A 69 8.84 11.69 17.21
C TYR A 69 8.94 13.00 16.42
N LYS A 70 10.12 13.61 16.35
CA LYS A 70 10.34 14.88 15.63
C LYS A 70 10.19 14.70 14.13
N ASN A 71 10.78 13.63 13.59
CA ASN A 71 10.77 13.32 12.16
C ASN A 71 9.67 12.31 11.79
N MET A 72 8.79 11.94 12.74
CA MET A 72 7.67 11.03 12.54
C MET A 72 8.11 9.70 11.91
N LYS A 73 9.13 9.06 12.47
CA LYS A 73 9.65 7.77 12.00
C LYS A 73 10.09 6.87 13.15
N PHE A 74 10.15 5.58 12.88
CA PHE A 74 10.75 4.59 13.76
C PHE A 74 11.73 3.71 13.00
N LYS A 75 12.71 3.18 13.71
CA LYS A 75 13.80 2.41 13.14
C LYS A 75 13.77 0.96 13.62
N ILE A 76 13.85 0.03 12.70
CA ILE A 76 14.09 -1.39 12.99
C ILE A 76 15.57 -1.67 12.78
N LEU A 77 16.24 -2.12 13.85
CA LEU A 77 17.67 -2.38 13.82
C LEU A 77 17.99 -3.68 13.06
N ALA A 78 19.11 -3.69 12.37
CA ALA A 78 19.62 -4.82 11.59
C ALA A 78 19.59 -6.16 12.35
N LYS A 79 19.98 -6.14 13.63
CA LYS A 79 20.02 -7.35 14.50
C LYS A 79 18.66 -8.03 14.68
N TYR A 80 17.56 -7.32 14.45
CA TYR A 80 16.17 -7.83 14.55
C TYR A 80 15.50 -7.99 13.18
N ALA A 81 16.09 -7.42 12.14
CA ALA A 81 15.60 -7.52 10.77
C ALA A 81 16.15 -8.77 10.08
N LYS A 82 15.28 -9.56 9.44
CA LYS A 82 15.69 -10.76 8.68
C LYS A 82 16.74 -10.45 7.60
N THR A 83 16.81 -9.22 7.14
CA THR A 83 17.67 -8.75 6.04
C THR A 83 19.04 -8.26 6.54
N ASN A 84 19.30 -8.27 7.84
CA ASN A 84 20.52 -7.76 8.48
C ASN A 84 20.87 -6.32 8.05
N LYS A 85 19.86 -5.46 7.87
CA LYS A 85 19.99 -4.04 7.56
C LYS A 85 18.99 -3.24 8.41
N ASP A 86 19.38 -2.03 8.77
CA ASP A 86 18.50 -1.08 9.41
C ASP A 86 17.46 -0.57 8.43
N PHE A 87 16.23 -0.39 8.91
CA PHE A 87 15.15 0.19 8.14
C PHE A 87 14.41 1.26 8.94
N GLU A 88 14.05 2.35 8.28
CA GLU A 88 13.20 3.40 8.84
C GLU A 88 11.81 3.33 8.22
N PHE A 89 10.79 3.59 9.04
CA PHE A 89 9.39 3.53 8.65
C PHE A 89 8.62 4.72 9.19
N PRO A 90 7.56 5.15 8.49
CA PRO A 90 6.70 6.24 8.96
C PRO A 90 6.06 5.90 10.31
N LEU A 91 6.07 6.86 11.22
CA LEU A 91 5.37 6.81 12.50
C LEU A 91 4.08 7.62 12.38
N THR A 92 2.95 6.94 12.38
CA THR A 92 1.63 7.58 12.31
C THR A 92 1.09 7.89 13.71
N GLN A 93 0.08 8.74 13.81
CA GLN A 93 -0.56 9.08 15.09
C GLN A 93 -1.11 7.83 15.79
N VAL A 94 -1.71 6.89 15.04
CA VAL A 94 -2.22 5.61 15.59
C VAL A 94 -1.12 4.79 16.26
N LEU A 95 0.10 4.79 15.71
CA LEU A 95 1.25 4.10 16.29
C LEU A 95 1.79 4.85 17.52
N ILE A 96 1.79 6.17 17.50
CA ILE A 96 2.17 7.00 18.67
C ILE A 96 1.24 6.71 19.84
N ASP A 97 -0.06 6.67 19.59
CA ASP A 97 -1.05 6.39 20.62
C ASP A 97 -0.90 4.96 21.17
N ALA A 98 -0.60 4.00 20.29
CA ALA A 98 -0.31 2.63 20.69
C ALA A 98 0.96 2.53 21.58
N ILE A 99 1.99 3.34 21.32
CA ILE A 99 3.19 3.41 22.16
C ILE A 99 2.85 4.04 23.52
N LYS A 100 2.15 5.18 23.54
CA LYS A 100 1.78 5.89 24.77
C LYS A 100 0.92 5.03 25.71
N GLU A 101 0.06 4.19 25.15
CA GLU A 101 -0.78 3.26 25.91
C GLU A 101 0.04 2.26 26.74
N GLN A 102 1.28 1.96 26.35
CA GLN A 102 2.12 0.98 27.05
C GLN A 102 2.68 1.45 28.40
N LYS A 103 2.59 2.73 28.71
CA LYS A 103 3.09 3.32 29.96
C LYS A 103 4.56 2.98 30.25
N THR A 104 5.35 2.77 29.20
CA THR A 104 6.81 2.57 29.25
C THR A 104 7.51 3.81 28.70
N SER A 105 8.73 4.13 29.18
CA SER A 105 9.47 5.33 28.79
C SER A 105 10.87 5.04 28.25
N HIS A 106 11.35 3.82 28.39
CA HIS A 106 12.69 3.39 27.96
C HIS A 106 12.74 1.90 27.68
N GLY A 107 13.71 1.48 26.88
CA GLY A 107 13.87 0.10 26.46
C GLY A 107 12.70 -0.42 25.61
N ARG A 108 12.42 -1.71 25.70
CA ARG A 108 11.35 -2.34 24.87
C ARG A 108 9.98 -1.78 25.16
N ILE A 109 9.30 -1.35 24.09
CA ILE A 109 7.94 -0.77 24.14
C ILE A 109 6.93 -1.86 24.51
N PHE A 110 6.96 -2.99 23.80
CA PHE A 110 6.00 -4.09 23.96
C PHE A 110 6.65 -5.25 24.71
N LYS A 111 6.42 -5.30 26.02
CA LYS A 111 6.96 -6.36 26.92
C LYS A 111 6.07 -7.60 26.90
N LEU A 112 6.09 -8.32 25.77
CA LEU A 112 5.33 -9.55 25.60
C LEU A 112 6.19 -10.59 24.86
N GLU A 113 5.98 -11.86 25.18
CA GLU A 113 6.65 -12.99 24.54
C GLU A 113 6.02 -13.29 23.19
N HIS A 114 6.86 -13.73 22.23
CA HIS A 114 6.40 -14.07 20.88
C HIS A 114 5.24 -15.10 20.91
N ARG A 115 5.36 -16.13 21.75
CA ARG A 115 4.33 -17.15 21.90
C ARG A 115 2.98 -16.56 22.33
N MET A 116 2.99 -15.64 23.28
CA MET A 116 1.77 -14.99 23.76
C MET A 116 1.09 -14.15 22.68
N ILE A 117 1.87 -13.49 21.81
CA ILE A 117 1.28 -12.78 20.65
C ILE A 117 0.55 -13.74 19.73
N LEU A 118 1.09 -14.95 19.49
CA LEU A 118 0.41 -15.96 18.68
C LEU A 118 -0.91 -16.42 19.33
N GLU A 119 -0.93 -16.58 20.65
CA GLU A 119 -2.12 -16.96 21.41
C GLU A 119 -3.18 -15.85 21.38
N HIS A 120 -2.79 -14.58 21.61
CA HIS A 120 -3.69 -13.44 21.51
C HIS A 120 -4.24 -13.27 20.09
N PHE A 121 -3.42 -13.46 19.06
CA PHE A 121 -3.86 -13.40 17.68
C PHE A 121 -4.89 -14.50 17.37
N LYS A 122 -4.62 -15.73 17.81
CA LYS A 122 -5.55 -16.84 17.65
C LYS A 122 -6.89 -16.57 18.35
N SER A 123 -6.86 -15.98 19.55
CA SER A 123 -8.07 -15.56 20.27
C SER A 123 -8.84 -14.52 19.45
N ALA A 124 -8.18 -13.43 19.02
CA ALA A 124 -8.82 -12.37 18.24
C ALA A 124 -9.47 -12.91 16.94
N MET A 125 -8.79 -13.82 16.25
CA MET A 125 -9.32 -14.41 15.01
C MET A 125 -10.49 -15.36 15.28
N SER A 126 -10.45 -16.13 16.39
CA SER A 126 -11.54 -17.03 16.75
C SER A 126 -12.82 -16.29 17.16
N GLU A 127 -12.71 -15.10 17.77
CA GLU A 127 -13.85 -14.23 18.10
C GLU A 127 -14.64 -13.78 16.88
N ILE A 128 -13.99 -13.67 15.72
CA ILE A 128 -14.61 -13.29 14.44
C ILE A 128 -14.84 -14.49 13.49
N GLY A 129 -14.65 -15.72 13.99
CA GLY A 129 -14.89 -16.95 13.23
C GLY A 129 -13.84 -17.29 12.17
N ILE A 130 -12.62 -16.73 12.26
CA ILE A 130 -11.51 -16.99 11.32
C ILE A 130 -10.48 -17.91 11.98
N TYR A 131 -10.34 -19.14 11.49
CA TYR A 131 -9.50 -20.18 12.09
C TYR A 131 -8.28 -20.58 11.26
N ASP A 132 -8.22 -20.16 10.01
CA ASP A 132 -7.21 -20.54 9.01
C ASP A 132 -6.10 -19.51 8.83
N MET A 133 -6.06 -18.46 9.65
CA MET A 133 -5.10 -17.36 9.56
C MET A 133 -4.01 -17.46 10.63
N VAL A 134 -2.78 -17.13 10.25
CA VAL A 134 -1.65 -16.99 11.17
C VAL A 134 -1.13 -15.55 11.20
N VAL A 135 -0.42 -15.16 12.25
CA VAL A 135 0.06 -13.77 12.43
C VAL A 135 0.83 -13.25 11.20
N HIS A 136 1.60 -14.11 10.53
CA HIS A 136 2.36 -13.69 9.33
C HIS A 136 1.45 -13.32 8.15
N ASP A 137 0.22 -13.84 8.11
CA ASP A 137 -0.75 -13.54 7.05
C ASP A 137 -1.24 -12.09 7.11
N ILE A 138 -1.14 -11.40 8.28
CA ILE A 138 -1.42 -9.96 8.39
C ILE A 138 -0.57 -9.18 7.37
N ARG A 139 0.71 -9.52 7.29
CA ARG A 139 1.63 -8.85 6.37
C ARG A 139 1.26 -9.09 4.91
N SER A 140 0.83 -10.30 4.58
CA SER A 140 0.32 -10.64 3.24
C SER A 140 -0.99 -9.92 2.93
N MET A 141 -1.89 -9.84 3.92
CA MET A 141 -3.14 -9.08 3.84
C MET A 141 -2.89 -7.60 3.53
N VAL A 142 -2.00 -6.96 4.29
CA VAL A 142 -1.65 -5.55 4.09
C VAL A 142 -1.05 -5.31 2.72
N ALA A 143 -0.14 -6.17 2.27
CA ALA A 143 0.47 -6.08 0.95
C ALA A 143 -0.57 -6.21 -0.17
N GLN A 144 -1.42 -7.23 -0.09
CA GLN A 144 -2.46 -7.47 -1.10
C GLN A 144 -3.47 -6.32 -1.12
N THR A 145 -3.93 -5.86 0.05
CA THR A 145 -4.84 -4.72 0.15
C THR A 145 -4.25 -3.46 -0.47
N ALA A 146 -2.96 -3.18 -0.26
CA ALA A 146 -2.30 -2.03 -0.86
C ALA A 146 -2.24 -2.14 -2.39
N LEU A 147 -1.87 -3.31 -2.93
CA LEU A 147 -1.85 -3.58 -4.38
C LEU A 147 -3.24 -3.48 -5.01
N ASP A 148 -4.27 -4.02 -4.35
CA ASP A 148 -5.65 -3.98 -4.83
C ASP A 148 -6.23 -2.56 -4.87
N ASN A 149 -5.70 -1.67 -4.02
CA ASN A 149 -6.05 -0.25 -4.00
C ASN A 149 -5.08 0.64 -4.80
N GLY A 150 -4.27 0.07 -5.68
CA GLY A 150 -3.50 0.81 -6.67
C GLY A 150 -2.08 1.19 -6.25
N ALA A 151 -1.59 0.75 -5.08
CA ALA A 151 -0.18 0.94 -4.73
C ALA A 151 0.72 0.19 -5.72
N SER A 152 1.86 0.81 -6.08
CA SER A 152 2.81 0.13 -6.95
C SER A 152 3.49 -1.05 -6.23
N ILE A 153 3.89 -2.07 -6.99
CA ILE A 153 4.65 -3.21 -6.43
C ILE A 153 5.97 -2.76 -5.80
N TYR A 154 6.56 -1.69 -6.34
CA TYR A 154 7.77 -1.09 -5.81
C TYR A 154 7.52 -0.47 -4.42
N ASP A 155 6.44 0.32 -4.27
CA ASP A 155 6.08 0.94 -3.00
C ASP A 155 5.73 -0.10 -1.94
N VAL A 156 4.96 -1.13 -2.30
CA VAL A 156 4.66 -2.26 -1.41
C VAL A 156 5.94 -3.00 -1.02
N SER A 157 6.88 -3.20 -1.93
CA SER A 157 8.18 -3.81 -1.64
C SER A 157 8.98 -2.97 -0.63
N LYS A 158 8.98 -1.64 -0.76
CA LYS A 158 9.61 -0.70 0.19
C LYS A 158 8.89 -0.71 1.52
N MET A 159 7.56 -0.61 1.52
CA MET A 159 6.75 -0.72 2.73
C MET A 159 7.05 -2.00 3.50
N LEU A 160 7.24 -3.12 2.83
CA LEU A 160 7.56 -4.40 3.45
C LEU A 160 9.06 -4.57 3.79
N ALA A 161 9.94 -3.65 3.44
CA ALA A 161 11.39 -3.81 3.54
C ALA A 161 11.92 -5.10 2.87
N HIS A 162 11.42 -5.39 1.66
CA HIS A 162 11.98 -6.46 0.85
C HIS A 162 13.27 -5.99 0.18
N GLN A 163 14.31 -6.82 0.19
CA GLN A 163 15.59 -6.49 -0.46
C GLN A 163 15.48 -6.46 -2.00
N LYS A 164 14.58 -7.28 -2.55
CA LYS A 164 14.32 -7.38 -3.99
C LYS A 164 12.83 -7.21 -4.25
N VAL A 165 12.48 -6.41 -5.24
CA VAL A 165 11.09 -6.24 -5.69
C VAL A 165 10.49 -7.58 -6.15
N ALA A 166 11.31 -8.42 -6.81
CA ALA A 166 10.92 -9.78 -7.21
C ALA A 166 10.35 -10.64 -6.07
N THR A 167 10.73 -10.38 -4.80
CA THR A 167 10.12 -11.08 -3.65
C THR A 167 8.66 -10.71 -3.47
N THR A 168 8.30 -9.46 -3.70
CA THR A 168 6.90 -8.98 -3.66
C THR A 168 6.14 -9.50 -4.86
N GLU A 169 6.73 -9.41 -6.04
CA GLU A 169 6.15 -9.89 -7.29
C GLU A 169 5.80 -11.38 -7.21
N HIS A 170 6.75 -12.22 -6.83
CA HIS A 170 6.52 -13.66 -6.69
C HIS A 170 5.46 -14.02 -5.65
N SER A 171 5.33 -13.21 -4.59
CA SER A 171 4.42 -13.49 -3.48
C SER A 171 2.99 -13.03 -3.71
N TYR A 172 2.79 -11.92 -4.45
CA TYR A 172 1.51 -11.22 -4.51
C TYR A 172 0.97 -10.98 -5.92
N VAL A 173 1.79 -11.14 -6.96
CA VAL A 173 1.35 -10.89 -8.34
C VAL A 173 0.93 -12.18 -9.00
N GLU A 174 -0.33 -12.31 -9.34
CA GLU A 174 -0.87 -13.34 -10.22
C GLU A 174 -1.13 -12.75 -11.60
N GLY A 175 -0.31 -13.20 -12.56
CA GLY A 175 -0.55 -13.02 -13.99
C GLY A 175 -0.53 -11.56 -14.49
N GLY A 176 0.42 -11.25 -15.36
CA GLY A 176 0.64 -9.92 -15.94
C GLY A 176 -0.57 -9.28 -16.65
N LEU A 177 -1.65 -10.04 -16.94
CA LEU A 177 -2.83 -9.52 -17.65
C LEU A 177 -3.64 -8.54 -16.79
N THR A 178 -3.81 -8.80 -15.50
CA THR A 178 -4.60 -7.92 -14.60
C THR A 178 -3.89 -6.58 -14.39
N GLN A 179 -2.56 -6.60 -14.22
CA GLN A 179 -1.78 -5.37 -14.12
C GLN A 179 -1.69 -4.62 -15.44
N ALA A 180 -1.57 -5.34 -16.56
CA ALA A 180 -1.60 -4.72 -17.88
C ALA A 180 -2.94 -4.01 -18.13
N LYS A 181 -4.08 -4.62 -17.73
CA LYS A 181 -5.38 -3.97 -17.81
C LYS A 181 -5.47 -2.71 -16.94
N LYS A 182 -5.04 -2.79 -15.67
CA LYS A 182 -5.03 -1.59 -14.78
C LYS A 182 -4.17 -0.46 -15.34
N ALA A 183 -2.98 -0.78 -15.86
CA ALA A 183 -2.12 0.22 -16.50
C ALA A 183 -2.76 0.83 -17.75
N GLN A 184 -3.44 0.01 -18.56
CA GLN A 184 -4.17 0.46 -19.73
C GLN A 184 -5.35 1.35 -19.36
N GLU A 185 -6.14 0.99 -18.35
CA GLU A 185 -7.25 1.81 -17.84
C GLU A 185 -6.79 3.19 -17.34
N VAL A 186 -5.64 3.26 -16.65
CA VAL A 186 -5.05 4.53 -16.22
C VAL A 186 -4.64 5.36 -17.43
N PHE A 187 -4.00 4.75 -18.42
CA PHE A 187 -3.60 5.42 -19.65
C PHE A 187 -4.81 5.93 -20.45
N GLU A 188 -5.85 5.10 -20.58
CA GLU A 188 -7.11 5.49 -21.23
C GLU A 188 -7.80 6.65 -20.53
N LYS A 189 -7.77 6.68 -19.17
CA LYS A 189 -8.30 7.83 -18.42
C LYS A 189 -7.53 9.11 -18.70
N VAL A 190 -6.21 9.05 -18.79
CA VAL A 190 -5.37 10.21 -19.12
C VAL A 190 -5.69 10.70 -20.54
N LEU A 191 -5.77 9.78 -21.50
CA LEU A 191 -6.14 10.12 -22.89
C LEU A 191 -7.54 10.75 -22.96
N ASN A 192 -8.52 10.15 -22.28
CA ASN A 192 -9.89 10.65 -22.28
C ASN A 192 -10.01 12.06 -21.63
N LEU A 193 -9.20 12.34 -20.60
CA LEU A 193 -9.12 13.67 -19.99
C LEU A 193 -8.54 14.68 -20.99
N THR A 194 -7.44 14.30 -21.67
CA THR A 194 -6.82 15.15 -22.69
C THR A 194 -7.76 15.42 -23.87
N TYR A 195 -8.46 14.36 -24.34
CA TYR A 195 -9.46 14.52 -25.41
C TYR A 195 -10.68 15.37 -25.00
N LYS A 196 -11.10 15.30 -23.73
CA LYS A 196 -12.21 16.13 -23.24
C LYS A 196 -11.84 17.61 -23.12
N GLU A 197 -10.63 17.90 -22.63
CA GLU A 197 -10.11 19.27 -22.56
C GLU A 197 -10.00 19.87 -23.99
N ASP A 198 -9.48 19.12 -24.95
CA ASP A 198 -9.38 19.56 -26.35
C ASP A 198 -10.76 19.78 -27.00
N ILE A 199 -11.76 18.98 -26.64
CA ILE A 199 -13.13 19.11 -27.16
C ILE A 199 -13.85 20.29 -26.53
N GLU A 200 -13.72 20.48 -25.19
CA GLU A 200 -14.32 21.61 -24.48
C GLU A 200 -13.74 22.95 -25.00
N ASP A 201 -12.43 23.01 -25.21
CA ASP A 201 -11.78 24.21 -25.78
C ASP A 201 -12.21 24.44 -27.24
N ALA A 202 -12.36 23.39 -28.03
CA ALA A 202 -12.82 23.49 -29.42
C ALA A 202 -14.29 23.94 -29.51
N GLU A 203 -15.18 23.41 -28.67
CA GLU A 203 -16.58 23.84 -28.60
C GLU A 203 -16.71 25.30 -28.13
N ILE A 204 -15.92 25.72 -27.14
CA ILE A 204 -15.90 27.12 -26.66
C ILE A 204 -15.43 28.09 -27.77
N ILE A 205 -14.42 27.72 -28.55
CA ILE A 205 -13.90 28.53 -29.65
C ILE A 205 -14.94 28.63 -30.77
N GLU A 206 -15.59 27.52 -31.11
CA GLU A 206 -16.62 27.48 -32.16
C GLU A 206 -17.85 28.30 -31.76
N ASP A 207 -18.26 28.25 -30.49
CA ASP A 207 -19.38 29.05 -29.97
C ASP A 207 -19.05 30.55 -29.99
N LYS A 208 -17.86 30.96 -29.57
CA LYS A 208 -17.37 32.35 -29.64
C LYS A 208 -17.30 32.84 -31.09
N PHE A 209 -16.82 32.00 -32.02
CA PHE A 209 -16.74 32.32 -33.43
C PHE A 209 -18.12 32.57 -34.00
N ASN A 210 -19.09 31.70 -33.75
CA ASN A 210 -20.46 31.80 -34.25
C ASN A 210 -21.18 33.04 -33.70
N VAL A 211 -20.97 33.37 -32.42
CA VAL A 211 -21.54 34.59 -31.82
C VAL A 211 -20.98 35.84 -32.47
N ILE A 212 -19.66 35.95 -32.67
CA ILE A 212 -19.03 37.11 -33.31
C ILE A 212 -19.44 37.21 -34.80
N LYS A 213 -19.53 36.07 -35.50
CA LYS A 213 -19.97 36.02 -36.89
C LYS A 213 -21.42 36.47 -37.06
N GLY A 214 -22.29 36.10 -36.09
CA GLY A 214 -23.69 36.58 -36.06
C GLY A 214 -23.81 38.09 -35.85
N LEU A 215 -22.95 38.67 -35.03
CA LEU A 215 -22.93 40.11 -34.77
C LEU A 215 -22.31 40.92 -35.95
N PHE A 216 -21.35 40.32 -36.65
CA PHE A 216 -20.60 40.97 -37.72
C PHE A 216 -20.52 40.09 -38.98
N PRO A 217 -21.64 39.88 -39.70
CA PRO A 217 -21.72 38.92 -40.80
C PRO A 217 -20.81 39.23 -42.00
N ASN A 218 -20.41 40.50 -42.16
CA ASN A 218 -19.58 40.93 -43.25
C ASN A 218 -18.06 40.92 -42.96
N VAL A 219 -17.68 40.51 -41.76
CA VAL A 219 -16.24 40.41 -41.38
C VAL A 219 -15.71 39.05 -41.84
N ALA A 220 -14.49 39.07 -42.42
CA ALA A 220 -13.83 37.84 -42.88
C ALA A 220 -13.52 36.91 -41.70
N ASP A 221 -13.69 35.62 -41.90
CA ASP A 221 -13.53 34.59 -40.86
C ASP A 221 -12.13 34.59 -40.24
N GLU A 222 -11.10 34.92 -41.04
CA GLU A 222 -9.71 35.04 -40.58
C GLU A 222 -9.54 36.17 -39.55
N VAL A 223 -10.27 37.27 -39.70
CA VAL A 223 -10.25 38.40 -38.76
C VAL A 223 -10.91 38.02 -37.45
N ILE A 224 -12.02 37.29 -37.51
CA ILE A 224 -12.73 36.79 -36.31
C ILE A 224 -11.83 35.84 -35.52
N LYS A 225 -11.19 34.90 -36.20
CA LYS A 225 -10.21 33.96 -35.57
C LYS A 225 -9.04 34.68 -34.92
N TYR A 226 -8.51 35.72 -35.58
CA TYR A 226 -7.44 36.55 -35.03
C TYR A 226 -7.85 37.34 -33.79
N VAL A 227 -9.06 37.89 -33.77
CA VAL A 227 -9.61 38.59 -32.61
C VAL A 227 -9.80 37.65 -31.43
N ILE A 228 -10.31 36.44 -31.66
CA ILE A 228 -10.45 35.40 -30.60
C ILE A 228 -9.09 35.08 -30.01
N SER A 229 -8.07 34.84 -30.81
CA SER A 229 -6.72 34.52 -30.35
C SER A 229 -6.08 35.62 -29.47
N ILE A 230 -6.35 36.92 -29.82
CA ILE A 230 -5.91 38.04 -28.99
C ILE A 230 -6.62 38.12 -27.64
N LEU A 231 -7.93 37.87 -27.62
CA LEU A 231 -8.71 37.88 -26.39
C LEU A 231 -8.26 36.80 -25.41
N GLU A 232 -7.95 35.63 -25.93
CA GLU A 232 -7.46 34.49 -25.13
C GLU A 232 -6.04 34.76 -24.60
N SER A 233 -5.16 35.36 -25.40
CA SER A 233 -3.79 35.71 -24.95
C SER A 233 -3.75 36.76 -23.83
N LYS A 234 -4.83 37.53 -23.61
CA LYS A 234 -4.91 38.57 -22.56
C LYS A 234 -5.59 38.10 -21.29
N THR A 235 -6.20 36.89 -21.28
CA THR A 235 -6.89 36.35 -20.10
C THR A 235 -5.91 35.57 -19.20
N ILE A 236 -4.65 35.39 -19.59
CA ILE A 236 -3.57 34.79 -18.80
C ILE A 236 -2.71 35.91 -18.22
N LYS A 237 -3.24 36.59 -17.19
CA LYS A 237 -2.43 37.40 -16.25
C LYS A 237 -3.04 37.37 -14.88
#